data_a438dc0ad9674d96040ba5018992570b
#
_entry.id   a438dc0ad9674d96040ba5018992570b
#
_cell.length_a   1.000
_cell.length_b   1.000
_cell.length_c   1.000
_cell.angle_alpha   90.00
_cell.angle_beta   90.00
_cell.angle_gamma   90.00
#
_symmetry.space_group_name_H-M   'P 1'
#
loop_
_entity.id
_entity.type
_entity.pdbx_description
1 polymer ?
#
loop_
_entity_poly.entity_id
_entity_poly.type
_entity_poly.pdbx_seq_one_letter_code
_entity_poly.pdbx_strand_id
1 'polypeptide(L)'
;MNHKRVYRLYCQEGLTVRTKKRKKLASHARVSAASASAPNERWGMDFITDRLEDGRCFRTLVVGDQFTRECPILEPAISLTGEKVAAALEHVVQHRGAPSMITVDVDNGSEFYSRAIDRWAYRHGIQLEFIRPGKPVENSYVESLNGRLRDECLNLTLFFSIQDAREKLEKWRVDYNTRRPHSALGDLAPEEFARRVELLTKIPAIEGEIPKCALVEF
;
A
#
# COMPACT_ATOMS: atom_id res chain seq x y z
N MET A 1 44.87 15.49 -7.97
CA MET A 1 45.32 14.86 -6.70
C MET A 1 44.78 13.43 -6.65
N ASN A 2 45.59 12.43 -6.26
CA ASN A 2 45.16 11.02 -6.27
C ASN A 2 44.24 10.75 -5.08
N HIS A 3 42.98 10.38 -5.36
CA HIS A 3 41.95 10.04 -4.38
C HIS A 3 42.41 9.00 -3.33
N LYS A 4 43.17 7.96 -3.73
CA LYS A 4 43.70 6.94 -2.82
C LYS A 4 44.71 7.50 -1.82
N ARG A 5 45.51 8.51 -2.22
CA ARG A 5 46.47 9.18 -1.35
C ARG A 5 45.75 10.07 -0.32
N VAL A 6 44.74 10.80 -0.76
CA VAL A 6 43.91 11.64 0.12
C VAL A 6 43.21 10.78 1.17
N TYR A 7 42.57 9.68 0.77
CA TYR A 7 41.89 8.75 1.68
C TYR A 7 42.85 8.16 2.71
N ARG A 8 44.05 7.76 2.31
CA ARG A 8 45.08 7.24 3.23
C ARG A 8 45.46 8.28 4.29
N LEU A 9 45.73 9.52 3.87
CA LEU A 9 46.04 10.60 4.82
C LEU A 9 44.88 10.88 5.76
N TYR A 10 43.66 10.89 5.26
CA TYR A 10 42.47 11.09 6.03
C TYR A 10 42.29 10.01 7.15
N CYS A 11 42.62 8.75 6.80
CA CYS A 11 42.64 7.66 7.79
C CYS A 11 43.77 7.79 8.82
N GLN A 12 44.98 8.23 8.39
CA GLN A 12 46.13 8.41 9.28
C GLN A 12 45.89 9.52 10.30
N GLU A 13 45.21 10.59 9.91
CA GLU A 13 44.86 11.73 10.77
C GLU A 13 43.63 11.43 11.69
N GLY A 14 43.07 10.22 11.64
CA GLY A 14 41.92 9.85 12.46
C GLY A 14 40.60 10.53 12.13
N LEU A 15 40.54 11.16 10.96
CA LEU A 15 39.36 11.94 10.50
C LEU A 15 38.23 11.07 9.95
N THR A 16 38.37 9.74 10.00
CA THR A 16 37.34 8.82 9.51
C THR A 16 36.06 8.93 10.36
N VAL A 17 34.95 9.24 9.70
CA VAL A 17 33.63 9.23 10.34
C VAL A 17 33.33 7.80 10.83
N ARG A 18 33.12 7.61 12.13
CA ARG A 18 32.70 6.32 12.69
C ARG A 18 31.31 5.97 12.15
N THR A 19 31.27 5.16 11.11
CA THR A 19 30.01 4.54 10.68
C THR A 19 29.65 3.47 11.74
N LYS A 20 28.51 3.63 12.40
CA LYS A 20 27.94 2.56 13.24
C LYS A 20 27.78 1.33 12.36
N LYS A 21 28.60 0.28 12.55
CA LYS A 21 28.35 -1.02 11.94
C LYS A 21 26.96 -1.47 12.38
N ARG A 22 26.05 -1.62 11.43
CA ARG A 22 24.76 -2.27 11.72
C ARG A 22 25.05 -3.64 12.34
N LYS A 23 24.69 -3.83 13.61
CA LYS A 23 24.67 -5.18 14.19
C LYS A 23 23.70 -5.98 13.34
N LYS A 24 24.21 -7.06 12.71
CA LYS A 24 23.32 -8.07 12.08
C LYS A 24 22.53 -8.66 13.26
N LEU A 25 21.27 -8.24 13.39
CA LEU A 25 20.31 -8.92 14.24
C LEU A 25 20.17 -10.35 13.74
N ALA A 26 20.19 -11.32 14.65
CA ALA A 26 19.92 -12.71 14.30
C ALA A 26 18.57 -12.75 13.55
N SER A 27 18.59 -13.33 12.37
CA SER A 27 17.39 -13.53 11.57
C SER A 27 16.53 -14.59 12.27
N HIS A 28 15.52 -14.15 13.02
CA HIS A 28 14.47 -15.06 13.41
C HIS A 28 13.72 -15.53 12.16
N ALA A 29 13.32 -16.80 12.14
CA ALA A 29 12.51 -17.34 11.06
C ALA A 29 11.31 -16.40 10.81
N ARG A 30 11.25 -15.80 9.63
CA ARG A 30 10.16 -14.91 9.25
C ARG A 30 8.97 -15.81 8.95
N VAL A 31 8.00 -15.84 9.85
CA VAL A 31 6.66 -16.34 9.48
C VAL A 31 6.10 -15.27 8.55
N SER A 32 6.20 -15.50 7.24
CA SER A 32 5.53 -14.68 6.25
C SER A 32 4.03 -14.85 6.48
N ALA A 33 3.31 -13.76 6.66
CA ALA A 33 1.85 -13.83 6.60
C ALA A 33 1.46 -14.48 5.27
N ALA A 34 0.49 -15.39 5.29
CA ALA A 34 0.01 -16.04 4.08
C ALA A 34 -0.40 -14.97 3.07
N SER A 35 0.08 -15.08 1.83
CA SER A 35 -0.36 -14.19 0.75
C SER A 35 -1.85 -14.36 0.53
N ALA A 36 -2.57 -13.26 0.28
CA ALA A 36 -3.97 -13.33 -0.12
C ALA A 36 -4.12 -14.23 -1.36
N SER A 37 -5.14 -15.06 -1.37
CA SER A 37 -5.42 -16.06 -2.40
C SER A 37 -6.63 -15.70 -3.27
N ALA A 38 -7.41 -14.70 -2.86
CA ALA A 38 -8.62 -14.25 -3.55
C ALA A 38 -8.80 -12.72 -3.44
N PRO A 39 -9.58 -12.11 -4.37
CA PRO A 39 -10.00 -10.71 -4.25
C PRO A 39 -10.75 -10.47 -2.93
N ASN A 40 -10.54 -9.32 -2.32
CA ASN A 40 -11.16 -8.93 -1.05
C ASN A 40 -10.85 -9.89 0.13
N GLU A 41 -9.86 -10.76 0.03
CA GLU A 41 -9.42 -11.55 1.18
C GLU A 41 -8.67 -10.67 2.17
N ARG A 42 -7.72 -9.85 1.67
CA ARG A 42 -6.92 -8.96 2.51
C ARG A 42 -6.64 -7.64 1.83
N TRP A 43 -7.00 -6.55 2.49
CA TRP A 43 -6.58 -5.21 2.12
C TRP A 43 -5.45 -4.73 3.01
N GLY A 44 -4.58 -3.89 2.46
CA GLY A 44 -3.62 -3.12 3.26
C GLY A 44 -4.06 -1.66 3.30
N MET A 45 -3.84 -0.99 4.42
CA MET A 45 -4.22 0.41 4.64
C MET A 45 -3.07 1.18 5.29
N ASP A 46 -2.80 2.38 4.77
CA ASP A 46 -1.75 3.28 5.27
C ASP A 46 -2.09 4.75 4.95
N PHE A 47 -1.34 5.67 5.56
CA PHE A 47 -1.40 7.10 5.26
C PHE A 47 -0.10 7.59 4.63
N ILE A 48 -0.22 8.40 3.58
CA ILE A 48 0.89 9.14 3.00
C ILE A 48 0.65 10.64 3.21
N THR A 49 1.71 11.36 3.57
CA THR A 49 1.64 12.80 3.82
C THR A 49 2.33 13.57 2.70
N ASP A 50 1.72 14.68 2.30
CA ASP A 50 2.26 15.64 1.35
C ASP A 50 1.82 17.07 1.71
N ARG A 51 2.19 18.05 0.88
CA ARG A 51 1.91 19.47 1.12
C ARG A 51 1.25 20.13 -0.08
N LEU A 52 0.35 21.06 0.22
CA LEU A 52 -0.17 22.01 -0.75
C LEU A 52 0.88 23.10 -1.04
N GLU A 53 0.68 23.83 -2.12
CA GLU A 53 1.55 24.94 -2.53
C GLU A 53 1.68 26.02 -1.47
N ASP A 54 0.62 26.26 -0.72
CA ASP A 54 0.59 27.19 0.42
C ASP A 54 1.30 26.68 1.69
N GLY A 55 1.90 25.49 1.65
CA GLY A 55 2.67 24.86 2.73
C GLY A 55 1.82 24.05 3.70
N ARG A 56 0.48 24.05 3.62
CA ARG A 56 -0.38 23.21 4.46
C ARG A 56 -0.18 21.74 4.14
N CYS A 57 0.04 20.94 5.18
CA CYS A 57 0.12 19.49 5.02
C CYS A 57 -1.28 18.90 4.80
N PHE A 58 -1.35 17.87 3.96
CA PHE A 58 -2.50 16.99 3.85
C PHE A 58 -2.05 15.53 3.94
N ARG A 59 -2.98 14.66 4.30
CA ARG A 59 -2.76 13.21 4.36
C ARG A 59 -3.70 12.53 3.37
N THR A 60 -3.22 11.48 2.76
CA THR A 60 -4.00 10.65 1.84
C THR A 60 -4.15 9.28 2.44
N LEU A 61 -5.40 8.82 2.61
CA LEU A 61 -5.69 7.43 2.91
C LEU A 61 -5.43 6.59 1.66
N VAL A 62 -4.58 5.59 1.78
CA VAL A 62 -4.25 4.64 0.73
C VAL A 62 -4.74 3.26 1.15
N VAL A 63 -5.54 2.62 0.33
CA VAL A 63 -5.97 1.24 0.53
C VAL A 63 -5.64 0.44 -0.72
N GLY A 64 -5.07 -0.74 -0.55
CA GLY A 64 -4.70 -1.65 -1.64
C GLY A 64 -5.19 -3.07 -1.38
N ASP A 65 -5.76 -3.71 -2.38
CA ASP A 65 -6.07 -5.14 -2.36
C ASP A 65 -4.78 -5.94 -2.59
N GLN A 66 -4.45 -6.82 -1.65
CA GLN A 66 -3.19 -7.57 -1.70
C GLN A 66 -3.16 -8.66 -2.77
N PHE A 67 -4.31 -9.12 -3.25
CA PHE A 67 -4.39 -10.11 -4.31
C PHE A 67 -4.44 -9.48 -5.69
N THR A 68 -5.42 -8.61 -5.95
CA THR A 68 -5.62 -7.98 -7.27
C THR A 68 -4.67 -6.84 -7.56
N ARG A 69 -3.98 -6.32 -6.55
CA ARG A 69 -3.13 -5.11 -6.62
C ARG A 69 -3.89 -3.83 -6.92
N GLU A 70 -5.18 -3.86 -6.96
CA GLU A 70 -5.99 -2.65 -7.13
C GLU A 70 -5.83 -1.70 -5.94
N CYS A 71 -5.92 -0.41 -6.23
CA CYS A 71 -6.05 0.66 -5.25
C CYS A 71 -7.52 1.11 -5.19
N PRO A 72 -8.35 0.56 -4.30
CA PRO A 72 -9.76 0.94 -4.19
C PRO A 72 -9.96 2.33 -3.59
N ILE A 73 -9.05 2.81 -2.73
CA ILE A 73 -9.17 4.11 -2.07
C ILE A 73 -7.86 4.88 -2.19
N LEU A 74 -7.99 6.15 -2.61
CA LEU A 74 -6.94 7.15 -2.56
C LEU A 74 -7.61 8.50 -2.20
N GLU A 75 -7.83 8.75 -0.88
CA GLU A 75 -8.62 9.87 -0.39
C GLU A 75 -7.76 10.89 0.34
N PRO A 76 -7.47 12.08 -0.26
CA PRO A 76 -6.73 13.14 0.41
C PRO A 76 -7.63 14.01 1.29
N ALA A 77 -7.13 14.40 2.46
CA ALA A 77 -7.78 15.36 3.34
C ALA A 77 -6.76 16.11 4.20
N ILE A 78 -7.10 17.35 4.58
CA ILE A 78 -6.31 18.13 5.55
C ILE A 78 -6.35 17.44 6.93
N SER A 79 -7.48 16.84 7.27
CA SER A 79 -7.66 16.07 8.50
C SER A 79 -8.44 14.81 8.19
N LEU A 80 -7.82 13.65 8.43
CA LEU A 80 -8.42 12.32 8.31
C LEU A 80 -8.71 11.82 9.72
N THR A 81 -9.95 11.98 10.18
CA THR A 81 -10.42 11.37 11.44
C THR A 81 -10.86 9.93 11.21
N GLY A 82 -10.95 9.14 12.27
CA GLY A 82 -11.45 7.76 12.16
C GLY A 82 -12.83 7.65 11.53
N GLU A 83 -13.72 8.66 11.74
CA GLU A 83 -15.04 8.71 11.10
C GLU A 83 -14.93 8.90 9.59
N LYS A 84 -14.01 9.78 9.12
CA LYS A 84 -13.77 9.97 7.68
C LYS A 84 -13.19 8.74 7.03
N VAL A 85 -12.25 8.06 7.71
CA VAL A 85 -11.70 6.79 7.24
C VAL A 85 -12.80 5.74 7.15
N ALA A 86 -13.61 5.57 8.19
CA ALA A 86 -14.73 4.63 8.17
C ALA A 86 -15.76 4.96 7.06
N ALA A 87 -16.04 6.23 6.80
CA ALA A 87 -16.93 6.65 5.72
C ALA A 87 -16.35 6.33 4.32
N ALA A 88 -15.04 6.55 4.12
CA ALA A 88 -14.37 6.21 2.87
C ALA A 88 -14.38 4.69 2.62
N LEU A 89 -14.11 3.89 3.65
CA LEU A 89 -14.18 2.43 3.60
C LEU A 89 -15.60 1.95 3.31
N GLU A 90 -16.62 2.54 3.98
CA GLU A 90 -18.02 2.22 3.77
C GLU A 90 -18.43 2.42 2.31
N HIS A 91 -18.07 3.57 1.72
CA HIS A 91 -18.37 3.87 0.34
C HIS A 91 -17.84 2.80 -0.63
N VAL A 92 -16.62 2.34 -0.43
CA VAL A 92 -16.02 1.32 -1.31
C VAL A 92 -16.60 -0.06 -1.07
N VAL A 93 -16.85 -0.44 0.19
CA VAL A 93 -17.44 -1.73 0.54
C VAL A 93 -18.83 -1.93 -0.08
N GLN A 94 -19.63 -0.87 -0.17
CA GLN A 94 -20.95 -0.92 -0.81
C GLN A 94 -20.91 -1.29 -2.30
N HIS A 95 -19.81 -0.99 -3.00
CA HIS A 95 -19.69 -1.23 -4.44
C HIS A 95 -18.82 -2.45 -4.77
N ARG A 96 -17.81 -2.73 -3.94
CA ARG A 96 -16.81 -3.78 -4.18
C ARG A 96 -17.00 -5.02 -3.32
N GLY A 97 -17.74 -4.91 -2.23
CA GLY A 97 -17.80 -5.92 -1.18
C GLY A 97 -16.76 -5.70 -0.07
N ALA A 98 -17.03 -6.27 1.08
CA ALA A 98 -16.18 -6.15 2.26
C ALA A 98 -14.97 -7.10 2.16
N PRO A 99 -13.75 -6.67 2.59
CA PRO A 99 -12.63 -7.58 2.76
C PRO A 99 -12.83 -8.45 4.00
N SER A 100 -12.21 -9.63 4.00
CA SER A 100 -12.17 -10.45 5.21
C SER A 100 -11.27 -9.85 6.28
N MET A 101 -10.17 -9.19 5.86
CA MET A 101 -9.17 -8.62 6.75
C MET A 101 -8.60 -7.32 6.18
N ILE A 102 -8.28 -6.38 7.07
CA ILE A 102 -7.51 -5.18 6.75
C ILE A 102 -6.25 -5.14 7.60
N THR A 103 -5.08 -5.14 6.95
CA THR A 103 -3.80 -4.92 7.60
C THR A 103 -3.52 -3.42 7.68
N VAL A 104 -3.22 -2.92 8.88
CA VAL A 104 -3.09 -1.49 9.18
C VAL A 104 -1.68 -1.20 9.64
N ASP A 105 -1.00 -0.22 9.01
CA ASP A 105 0.28 0.28 9.49
C ASP A 105 0.07 1.27 10.63
N VAL A 106 0.66 0.95 11.79
CA VAL A 106 0.45 1.68 13.05
C VAL A 106 1.38 2.88 13.18
N ASP A 107 2.51 2.88 12.49
CA ASP A 107 3.54 3.91 12.65
C ASP A 107 3.08 5.29 12.17
N ASN A 108 2.00 5.35 11.38
CA ASN A 108 1.55 6.56 10.69
C ASN A 108 0.26 7.20 11.23
N GLY A 109 -0.36 6.70 12.30
CA GLY A 109 -1.52 7.42 12.83
C GLY A 109 -2.35 6.76 13.93
N SER A 110 -2.54 7.49 15.01
CA SER A 110 -3.49 7.16 16.08
C SER A 110 -4.95 7.06 15.58
N GLU A 111 -5.25 7.59 14.40
CA GLU A 111 -6.58 7.60 13.80
C GLU A 111 -7.09 6.20 13.47
N PHE A 112 -6.18 5.27 13.18
CA PHE A 112 -6.52 3.87 12.96
C PHE A 112 -6.98 3.13 14.22
N TYR A 113 -6.58 3.60 15.41
CA TYR A 113 -7.07 3.11 16.71
C TYR A 113 -8.37 3.78 17.15
N SER A 114 -9.19 4.24 16.21
CA SER A 114 -10.40 4.95 16.56
C SER A 114 -11.57 3.99 16.78
N ARG A 115 -12.39 4.29 17.78
CA ARG A 115 -13.65 3.57 18.02
C ARG A 115 -14.59 3.57 16.81
N ALA A 116 -14.43 4.51 15.89
CA ALA A 116 -15.23 4.58 14.68
C ALA A 116 -14.86 3.46 13.70
N ILE A 117 -13.57 3.22 13.48
CA ILE A 117 -13.07 2.17 12.62
C ILE A 117 -13.35 0.79 13.25
N ASP A 118 -13.13 0.62 14.56
CA ASP A 118 -13.44 -0.63 15.26
C ASP A 118 -14.92 -1.01 15.13
N ARG A 119 -15.83 -0.04 15.36
CA ARG A 119 -17.28 -0.25 15.22
C ARG A 119 -17.69 -0.56 13.78
N TRP A 120 -17.05 0.11 12.80
CA TRP A 120 -17.27 -0.14 11.39
C TRP A 120 -16.83 -1.55 11.01
N ALA A 121 -15.62 -1.95 11.36
CA ALA A 121 -15.06 -3.28 11.09
C ALA A 121 -15.91 -4.38 11.72
N TYR A 122 -16.33 -4.20 12.99
CA TYR A 122 -17.20 -5.13 13.68
C TYR A 122 -18.54 -5.33 12.96
N ARG A 123 -19.19 -4.26 12.48
CA ARG A 123 -20.45 -4.34 11.73
C ARG A 123 -20.34 -5.12 10.43
N HIS A 124 -19.18 -5.04 9.77
CA HIS A 124 -18.93 -5.73 8.50
C HIS A 124 -18.26 -7.10 8.67
N GLY A 125 -17.99 -7.54 9.90
CA GLY A 125 -17.28 -8.79 10.15
C GLY A 125 -15.83 -8.78 9.68
N ILE A 126 -15.19 -7.60 9.58
CA ILE A 126 -13.83 -7.41 9.07
C ILE A 126 -12.84 -7.53 10.23
N GLN A 127 -11.81 -8.33 10.05
CA GLN A 127 -10.72 -8.43 11.00
C GLN A 127 -9.69 -7.29 10.75
N LEU A 128 -9.38 -6.49 11.78
CA LEU A 128 -8.30 -5.51 11.74
C LEU A 128 -7.02 -6.16 12.27
N GLU A 129 -5.97 -6.20 11.46
CA GLU A 129 -4.65 -6.70 11.83
C GLU A 129 -3.67 -5.52 11.90
N PHE A 130 -3.25 -5.17 13.11
CA PHE A 130 -2.29 -4.10 13.32
C PHE A 130 -0.86 -4.62 13.21
N ILE A 131 -0.07 -4.03 12.31
CA ILE A 131 1.33 -4.40 12.11
C ILE A 131 2.14 -4.00 13.34
N ARG A 132 2.97 -4.92 13.81
CA ARG A 132 3.85 -4.65 14.94
C ARG A 132 4.98 -3.69 14.53
N PRO A 133 5.36 -2.71 15.39
CA PRO A 133 6.50 -1.83 15.13
C PRO A 133 7.76 -2.63 14.75
N GLY A 134 8.41 -2.25 13.65
CA GLY A 134 9.63 -2.89 13.15
C GLY A 134 9.43 -4.14 12.29
N LYS A 135 8.20 -4.46 11.85
CA LYS A 135 7.91 -5.52 10.88
C LYS A 135 7.26 -4.99 9.58
N PRO A 136 7.94 -4.17 8.80
CA PRO A 136 7.38 -3.56 7.57
C PRO A 136 6.97 -4.60 6.51
N VAL A 137 7.50 -5.82 6.57
CA VAL A 137 7.21 -6.88 5.58
C VAL A 137 5.71 -7.25 5.55
N GLU A 138 4.98 -7.01 6.64
CA GLU A 138 3.56 -7.38 6.75
C GLU A 138 2.65 -6.45 5.91
N ASN A 139 3.12 -5.23 5.53
CA ASN A 139 2.38 -4.29 4.67
C ASN A 139 3.13 -3.92 3.36
N SER A 140 4.05 -4.76 2.93
CA SER A 140 4.93 -4.51 1.78
C SER A 140 4.18 -4.12 0.50
N TYR A 141 2.92 -4.52 0.35
CA TYR A 141 2.09 -4.18 -0.80
C TYR A 141 1.68 -2.70 -0.81
N VAL A 142 1.20 -2.20 0.33
CA VAL A 142 0.81 -0.79 0.45
C VAL A 142 2.05 0.10 0.46
N GLU A 143 3.16 -0.35 1.08
CA GLU A 143 4.44 0.35 0.98
C GLU A 143 4.91 0.49 -0.47
N SER A 144 4.81 -0.59 -1.27
CA SER A 144 5.14 -0.56 -2.70
C SER A 144 4.19 0.35 -3.49
N LEU A 145 2.89 0.35 -3.17
CA LEU A 145 1.90 1.24 -3.77
C LEU A 145 2.21 2.70 -3.41
N ASN A 146 2.51 2.99 -2.15
CA ASN A 146 2.90 4.31 -1.67
C ASN A 146 4.19 4.81 -2.35
N GLY A 147 5.18 3.94 -2.54
CA GLY A 147 6.40 4.25 -3.28
C GLY A 147 6.09 4.73 -4.71
N ARG A 148 5.27 3.98 -5.42
CA ARG A 148 4.86 4.34 -6.79
C ARG A 148 4.04 5.62 -6.84
N LEU A 149 3.07 5.77 -5.94
CA LEU A 149 2.30 7.01 -5.82
C LEU A 149 3.20 8.22 -5.60
N ARG A 150 4.22 8.07 -4.74
CA ARG A 150 5.20 9.13 -4.48
C ARG A 150 6.01 9.45 -5.72
N ASP A 151 6.57 8.45 -6.39
CA ASP A 151 7.47 8.64 -7.53
C ASP A 151 6.74 9.15 -8.77
N GLU A 152 5.49 8.75 -9.00
CA GLU A 152 4.77 8.99 -10.24
C GLU A 152 3.75 10.14 -10.15
N CYS A 153 3.34 10.52 -8.94
CA CYS A 153 2.33 11.56 -8.74
C CYS A 153 2.80 12.63 -7.75
N LEU A 154 3.09 12.27 -6.49
CA LEU A 154 3.32 13.26 -5.45
C LEU A 154 4.58 14.10 -5.70
N ASN A 155 5.70 13.46 -6.01
CA ASN A 155 6.97 14.17 -6.27
C ASN A 155 6.98 14.98 -7.58
N LEU A 156 6.06 14.70 -8.51
CA LEU A 156 6.00 15.32 -9.82
C LEU A 156 4.91 16.39 -9.94
N THR A 157 4.07 16.52 -8.93
CA THR A 157 2.84 17.32 -9.02
C THR A 157 2.79 18.37 -7.92
N LEU A 158 2.49 19.62 -8.28
CA LEU A 158 2.18 20.68 -7.35
C LEU A 158 0.66 20.69 -7.10
N PHE A 159 0.26 20.72 -5.83
CA PHE A 159 -1.14 20.72 -5.40
C PHE A 159 -1.54 22.09 -4.87
N PHE A 160 -2.47 22.77 -5.55
CA PHE A 160 -2.92 24.11 -5.19
C PHE A 160 -4.02 24.12 -4.11
N SER A 161 -4.80 23.06 -4.03
CA SER A 161 -5.87 22.89 -3.03
C SER A 161 -6.11 21.42 -2.76
N ILE A 162 -6.87 21.12 -1.71
CA ILE A 162 -7.27 19.74 -1.41
C ILE A 162 -8.18 19.15 -2.50
N GLN A 163 -8.97 20.01 -3.17
CA GLN A 163 -9.80 19.57 -4.29
C GLN A 163 -8.94 19.24 -5.52
N ASP A 164 -7.94 20.06 -5.84
CA ASP A 164 -6.98 19.80 -6.89
C ASP A 164 -6.17 18.51 -6.60
N ALA A 165 -5.77 18.30 -5.34
CA ALA A 165 -5.13 17.05 -4.93
C ALA A 165 -6.05 15.84 -5.17
N ARG A 166 -7.34 15.94 -4.81
CA ARG A 166 -8.32 14.86 -5.03
C ARG A 166 -8.44 14.50 -6.52
N GLU A 167 -8.57 15.49 -7.38
CA GLU A 167 -8.72 15.26 -8.83
C GLU A 167 -7.46 14.60 -9.45
N LYS A 168 -6.26 15.09 -9.07
CA LYS A 168 -5.00 14.56 -9.57
C LYS A 168 -4.71 13.15 -9.07
N LEU A 169 -4.96 12.90 -7.79
CA LEU A 169 -4.78 11.58 -7.18
C LEU A 169 -5.78 10.57 -7.75
N GLU A 170 -7.04 10.97 -7.95
CA GLU A 170 -8.04 10.10 -8.57
C GLU A 170 -7.67 9.75 -10.01
N LYS A 171 -7.18 10.72 -10.79
CA LYS A 171 -6.67 10.45 -12.14
C LYS A 171 -5.53 9.43 -12.13
N TRP A 172 -4.58 9.58 -11.21
CA TRP A 172 -3.49 8.61 -11.05
C TRP A 172 -4.03 7.23 -10.63
N ARG A 173 -4.98 7.17 -9.68
CA ARG A 173 -5.59 5.93 -9.20
C ARG A 173 -6.29 5.16 -10.33
N VAL A 174 -7.05 5.87 -11.16
CA VAL A 174 -7.70 5.28 -12.34
C VAL A 174 -6.67 4.73 -13.31
N ASP A 175 -5.63 5.50 -13.65
CA ASP A 175 -4.56 5.06 -14.55
C ASP A 175 -3.81 3.85 -13.98
N TYR A 176 -3.48 3.87 -12.68
CA TYR A 176 -2.85 2.77 -11.96
C TYR A 176 -3.68 1.48 -12.04
N ASN A 177 -4.98 1.55 -11.82
CA ASN A 177 -5.86 0.39 -11.82
C ASN A 177 -6.14 -0.14 -13.24
N THR A 178 -6.29 0.75 -14.24
CA THR A 178 -6.82 0.37 -15.56
C THR A 178 -5.75 0.16 -16.62
N ARG A 179 -4.57 0.76 -16.49
CA ARG A 179 -3.55 0.81 -17.56
C ARG A 179 -2.17 0.32 -17.14
N ARG A 180 -1.83 0.43 -15.86
CA ARG A 180 -0.48 0.13 -15.42
C ARG A 180 -0.23 -1.38 -15.38
N PRO A 181 0.76 -1.92 -16.15
CA PRO A 181 1.09 -3.33 -16.08
C PRO A 181 1.82 -3.67 -14.78
N HIS A 182 1.50 -4.81 -14.20
CA HIS A 182 2.14 -5.34 -13.01
C HIS A 182 2.79 -6.70 -13.28
N SER A 183 4.11 -6.80 -13.10
CA SER A 183 4.85 -8.05 -13.30
C SER A 183 4.34 -9.20 -12.43
N ALA A 184 3.89 -8.90 -11.21
CA ALA A 184 3.28 -9.89 -10.31
C ALA A 184 1.91 -10.39 -10.77
N LEU A 185 1.29 -9.75 -11.77
CA LEU A 185 0.00 -10.11 -12.37
C LEU A 185 0.16 -10.57 -13.84
N GLY A 186 1.38 -10.97 -14.24
CA GLY A 186 1.65 -11.33 -15.64
C GLY A 186 1.53 -10.15 -16.59
N ASP A 187 2.01 -8.97 -16.16
CA ASP A 187 1.98 -7.70 -16.88
C ASP A 187 0.57 -7.15 -17.21
N LEU A 188 -0.45 -7.69 -16.54
CA LEU A 188 -1.82 -7.15 -16.61
C LEU A 188 -1.98 -5.93 -15.72
N ALA A 189 -2.93 -5.05 -16.09
CA ALA A 189 -3.41 -4.02 -15.19
C ALA A 189 -4.25 -4.64 -14.05
N PRO A 190 -4.24 -4.05 -12.85
CA PRO A 190 -4.97 -4.58 -11.68
C PRO A 190 -6.45 -4.90 -11.96
N GLU A 191 -7.18 -3.99 -12.59
CA GLU A 191 -8.60 -4.18 -12.93
C GLU A 191 -8.80 -5.27 -13.97
N GLU A 192 -7.91 -5.38 -14.96
CA GLU A 192 -7.97 -6.45 -15.96
C GLU A 192 -7.76 -7.80 -15.31
N PHE A 193 -6.76 -7.90 -14.41
CA PHE A 193 -6.53 -9.13 -13.66
C PHE A 193 -7.73 -9.50 -12.78
N ALA A 194 -8.30 -8.53 -12.03
CA ALA A 194 -9.47 -8.76 -11.20
C ALA A 194 -10.66 -9.29 -12.02
N ARG A 195 -10.91 -8.70 -13.18
CA ARG A 195 -11.97 -9.13 -14.12
C ARG A 195 -11.76 -10.55 -14.63
N ARG A 196 -10.52 -10.92 -14.96
CA ARG A 196 -10.20 -12.29 -15.38
C ARG A 196 -10.44 -13.31 -14.27
N VAL A 197 -10.04 -12.99 -13.04
CA VAL A 197 -10.30 -13.83 -11.86
C VAL A 197 -11.81 -14.02 -11.65
N GLU A 198 -12.59 -12.95 -11.74
CA GLU A 198 -14.05 -13.01 -11.60
C GLU A 198 -14.71 -13.90 -12.66
N LEU A 199 -14.26 -13.81 -13.90
CA LEU A 199 -14.76 -14.67 -14.98
C LEU A 199 -14.43 -16.14 -14.73
N LEU A 200 -13.22 -16.46 -14.26
CA LEU A 200 -12.80 -17.83 -13.95
C LEU A 200 -13.60 -18.43 -12.77
N THR A 201 -13.94 -17.63 -11.77
CA THR A 201 -14.74 -18.10 -10.65
C THR A 201 -16.21 -18.32 -10.97
N LYS A 202 -16.74 -17.70 -12.04
CA LYS A 202 -18.11 -17.88 -12.54
C LYS A 202 -18.28 -19.10 -13.46
N ILE A 203 -17.17 -19.67 -13.96
CA ILE A 203 -17.22 -20.91 -14.73
C ILE A 203 -17.41 -22.06 -13.71
N PRO A 204 -18.49 -22.87 -13.80
CA PRO A 204 -18.67 -24.00 -12.91
C PRO A 204 -17.46 -24.93 -13.05
N ALA A 205 -16.86 -25.29 -11.90
CA ALA A 205 -15.70 -26.17 -11.84
C ALA A 205 -16.04 -27.50 -12.54
N ILE A 206 -15.46 -27.71 -13.73
CA ILE A 206 -15.22 -29.06 -14.21
C ILE A 206 -14.13 -29.58 -13.29
N GLU A 207 -14.40 -30.66 -12.55
CA GLU A 207 -13.56 -31.27 -11.53
C GLU A 207 -12.06 -31.25 -11.91
N GLY A 208 -11.29 -30.40 -11.26
CA GLY A 208 -9.84 -30.26 -11.43
C GLY A 208 -9.37 -28.96 -10.77
N GLU A 209 -8.46 -29.10 -9.81
CA GLU A 209 -7.79 -27.97 -9.15
C GLU A 209 -7.32 -26.95 -10.17
N ILE A 210 -7.73 -25.69 -10.03
CA ILE A 210 -7.17 -24.57 -10.83
C ILE A 210 -5.74 -24.37 -10.33
N PRO A 211 -4.69 -24.73 -11.10
CA PRO A 211 -3.33 -24.49 -10.67
C PRO A 211 -3.09 -22.98 -10.62
N LYS A 212 -2.47 -22.48 -9.56
CA LYS A 212 -2.05 -21.08 -9.41
C LYS A 212 -1.24 -20.55 -10.61
N CYS A 213 -0.70 -21.46 -11.42
CA CYS A 213 0.04 -21.17 -12.64
C CYS A 213 -0.85 -20.79 -13.85
N ALA A 214 -2.11 -21.22 -13.88
CA ALA A 214 -3.00 -20.98 -15.04
C ALA A 214 -3.48 -19.53 -15.18
N LEU A 215 -3.29 -18.70 -14.16
CA LEU A 215 -3.62 -17.28 -14.18
C LEU A 215 -2.55 -16.42 -14.89
N VAL A 216 -1.37 -16.99 -15.19
CA VAL A 216 -0.21 -16.26 -15.76
C VAL A 216 0.12 -16.72 -17.19
N GLU A 217 -0.51 -17.77 -17.70
CA GLU A 217 -0.18 -18.38 -19.02
C GLU A 217 -1.18 -18.04 -20.14
N PHE A 218 -1.82 -16.85 -20.13
CA PHE A 218 -2.56 -16.38 -21.28
C PHE A 218 -2.23 -14.94 -21.65
#